data_9783937fe1de921749efd77f8b5e228f
#
_entry.id   9783937fe1de921749efd77f8b5e228f
#
_cell.length_a   1.000
_cell.length_b   1.000
_cell.length_c   1.000
_cell.angle_alpha   90.00
_cell.angle_beta   90.00
_cell.angle_gamma   90.00
#
_symmetry.space_group_name_H-M   'P 1'
#
loop_
_entity.id
_entity.type
_entity.pdbx_description
1 polymer ?
#
loop_
_entity_poly.entity_id
_entity_poly.type
_entity_poly.pdbx_seq_one_letter_code
_entity_poly.pdbx_strand_id
1 'polypeptide(L)'
;MHYYFNQFVFCWEREEYLTEGLPTSLDDDPAIKSRLCLDTLLARPIGLFSILDEEIKFPSATKNSFLNKIDSNLAESVVYSKDKTSDLFVIKHFAGPVTYDPDLFIEKNRNFLSPEVIAIMRDSSDNIVKFLFTCPLSSTGRLSNR
;
A
#
# COMPACT_ATOMS: atom_id res chain seq x y z
N MET A 1 -11.53 -6.75 1.87
CA MET A 1 -12.97 -6.94 2.08
C MET A 1 -13.81 -6.26 1.01
N HIS A 2 -13.61 -4.97 0.73
CA HIS A 2 -14.42 -4.22 -0.26
C HIS A 2 -14.37 -4.81 -1.68
N TYR A 3 -13.19 -5.23 -2.13
CA TYR A 3 -13.03 -5.92 -3.42
C TYR A 3 -13.83 -7.23 -3.47
N TYR A 4 -13.77 -8.04 -2.43
CA TYR A 4 -14.51 -9.31 -2.35
C TYR A 4 -16.03 -9.08 -2.37
N PHE A 5 -16.49 -8.07 -1.62
CA PHE A 5 -17.90 -7.68 -1.62
C PHE A 5 -18.36 -7.24 -3.03
N ASN A 6 -17.59 -6.39 -3.70
CA ASN A 6 -17.89 -5.94 -5.04
C ASN A 6 -17.88 -7.08 -6.04
N GLN A 7 -16.92 -8.01 -5.92
CA GLN A 7 -16.88 -9.20 -6.77
C GLN A 7 -18.11 -10.06 -6.58
N PHE A 8 -18.53 -10.26 -5.35
CA PHE A 8 -19.69 -11.12 -5.02
C PHE A 8 -21.01 -10.48 -5.47
N VAL A 9 -21.22 -9.21 -5.16
CA VAL A 9 -22.51 -8.55 -5.40
C VAL A 9 -22.66 -8.14 -6.87
N PHE A 10 -21.63 -7.53 -7.47
CA PHE A 10 -21.75 -6.96 -8.82
C PHE A 10 -21.37 -7.93 -9.94
N CYS A 11 -20.38 -8.77 -9.76
CA CYS A 11 -19.98 -9.68 -10.83
C CYS A 11 -20.97 -10.82 -11.00
N TRP A 12 -21.50 -11.37 -9.92
CA TRP A 12 -22.51 -12.43 -9.99
C TRP A 12 -23.85 -11.89 -10.47
N GLU A 13 -24.29 -10.75 -9.97
CA GLU A 13 -25.52 -10.10 -10.43
C GLU A 13 -25.44 -9.77 -11.94
N ARG A 14 -24.28 -9.34 -12.40
CA ARG A 14 -24.05 -9.08 -13.83
C ARG A 14 -24.09 -10.36 -14.68
N GLU A 15 -23.53 -11.45 -14.18
CA GLU A 15 -23.57 -12.76 -14.86
C GLU A 15 -25.01 -13.23 -15.01
N GLU A 16 -25.86 -12.98 -14.02
CA GLU A 16 -27.29 -13.22 -14.03
C GLU A 16 -27.98 -12.34 -15.08
N TYR A 17 -27.72 -11.04 -15.15
CA TYR A 17 -28.23 -10.14 -16.18
C TYR A 17 -27.82 -10.55 -17.59
N LEU A 18 -26.62 -11.03 -17.81
CA LEU A 18 -26.18 -11.54 -19.10
C LEU A 18 -26.91 -12.80 -19.49
N THR A 19 -27.22 -13.69 -18.54
CA THR A 19 -28.02 -14.90 -18.82
C THR A 19 -29.48 -14.59 -19.13
N GLU A 20 -29.99 -13.50 -18.57
CA GLU A 20 -31.35 -12.98 -18.84
C GLU A 20 -31.43 -12.11 -20.10
N GLY A 21 -30.29 -11.85 -20.76
CA GLY A 21 -30.25 -11.05 -22.00
C GLY A 21 -30.41 -9.54 -21.78
N LEU A 22 -30.17 -9.06 -20.55
CA LEU A 22 -30.23 -7.65 -20.24
C LEU A 22 -28.93 -6.92 -20.66
N PRO A 23 -29.00 -5.69 -21.21
CA PRO A 23 -27.82 -4.94 -21.59
C PRO A 23 -27.05 -4.50 -20.36
N THR A 24 -25.79 -4.88 -20.30
CA THR A 24 -24.86 -4.47 -19.23
C THR A 24 -23.75 -3.57 -19.80
N SER A 25 -23.58 -2.38 -19.25
CA SER A 25 -22.44 -1.51 -19.61
C SER A 25 -21.21 -1.93 -18.82
N LEU A 26 -20.11 -2.19 -19.53
CA LEU A 26 -18.82 -2.60 -18.93
C LEU A 26 -18.04 -1.43 -18.33
N ASP A 27 -18.26 -0.22 -18.85
CA ASP A 27 -17.39 0.93 -18.58
C ASP A 27 -17.51 1.49 -17.15
N ASP A 28 -18.58 1.20 -16.44
CA ASP A 28 -18.87 1.71 -15.11
C ASP A 28 -18.88 0.65 -14.00
N ASP A 29 -18.36 -0.54 -14.26
CA ASP A 29 -18.35 -1.63 -13.29
C ASP A 29 -17.50 -1.27 -12.05
N PRO A 30 -18.11 -1.16 -10.85
CA PRO A 30 -17.40 -0.83 -9.62
C PRO A 30 -16.33 -1.87 -9.25
N ALA A 31 -16.50 -3.12 -9.67
CA ALA A 31 -15.53 -4.19 -9.42
C ALA A 31 -14.24 -3.98 -10.22
N ILE A 32 -14.34 -3.53 -11.48
CA ILE A 32 -13.20 -3.22 -12.33
C ILE A 32 -12.42 -2.03 -11.75
N LYS A 33 -13.13 -0.95 -11.37
CA LYS A 33 -12.51 0.23 -10.74
C LYS A 33 -11.80 -0.13 -9.43
N SER A 34 -12.43 -0.97 -8.62
CA SER A 34 -11.87 -1.45 -7.36
C SER A 34 -10.63 -2.31 -7.58
N ARG A 35 -10.61 -3.16 -8.60
CA ARG A 35 -9.47 -4.00 -8.96
C ARG A 35 -8.29 -3.15 -9.44
N LEU A 36 -8.52 -2.20 -10.34
CA LEU A 36 -7.48 -1.30 -10.82
C LEU A 36 -6.83 -0.52 -9.68
N CYS A 37 -7.63 -0.08 -8.70
CA CYS A 37 -7.11 0.58 -7.50
C CYS A 37 -6.22 -0.38 -6.68
N LEU A 38 -6.65 -1.62 -6.46
CA LEU A 38 -5.86 -2.62 -5.76
C LEU A 38 -4.57 -2.95 -6.49
N ASP A 39 -4.61 -3.12 -7.80
CA ASP A 39 -3.44 -3.41 -8.62
C ASP A 39 -2.44 -2.24 -8.55
N THR A 40 -2.92 -0.99 -8.65
CA THR A 40 -2.07 0.20 -8.49
C THR A 40 -1.40 0.27 -7.11
N LEU A 41 -2.09 -0.15 -6.06
CA LEU A 41 -1.56 -0.12 -4.70
C LEU A 41 -0.64 -1.31 -4.37
N LEU A 42 -1.05 -2.54 -4.77
CA LEU A 42 -0.50 -3.80 -4.28
C LEU A 42 0.34 -4.58 -5.30
N ALA A 43 0.33 -4.21 -6.58
CA ALA A 43 1.08 -4.93 -7.60
C ALA A 43 2.57 -5.03 -7.24
N ARG A 44 3.18 -6.17 -7.58
CA ARG A 44 4.62 -6.38 -7.40
C ARG A 44 5.28 -6.51 -8.77
N PRO A 45 6.41 -5.86 -8.99
CA PRO A 45 7.20 -5.00 -8.09
C PRO A 45 6.81 -3.51 -8.10
N ILE A 46 5.89 -3.09 -8.97
CA ILE A 46 5.67 -1.68 -9.34
C ILE A 46 4.48 -1.00 -8.65
N GLY A 47 3.75 -1.67 -7.76
CA GLY A 47 2.68 -1.04 -6.99
C GLY A 47 3.21 -0.04 -5.95
N LEU A 48 2.37 0.91 -5.56
CA LEU A 48 2.72 1.99 -4.64
C LEU A 48 3.35 1.48 -3.33
N PHE A 49 2.78 0.43 -2.72
CA PHE A 49 3.33 -0.13 -1.50
C PHE A 49 4.64 -0.90 -1.71
N SER A 50 4.84 -1.50 -2.89
CA SER A 50 6.12 -2.14 -3.21
C SER A 50 7.23 -1.11 -3.38
N ILE A 51 6.93 0.04 -4.02
CA ILE A 51 7.85 1.17 -4.15
C ILE A 51 8.17 1.76 -2.77
N LEU A 52 7.16 1.92 -1.91
CA LEU A 52 7.36 2.40 -0.54
C LEU A 52 8.25 1.43 0.25
N ASP A 53 7.98 0.13 0.18
CA ASP A 53 8.78 -0.92 0.84
C ASP A 53 10.24 -0.93 0.37
N GLU A 54 10.49 -0.59 -0.87
CA GLU A 54 11.84 -0.41 -1.40
C GLU A 54 12.49 0.85 -0.82
N GLU A 55 11.81 2.00 -0.91
CA GLU A 55 12.34 3.28 -0.45
C GLU A 55 12.68 3.30 1.04
N ILE A 56 11.84 2.74 1.90
CA ILE A 56 12.10 2.72 3.36
C ILE A 56 13.37 1.95 3.75
N LYS A 57 13.89 1.08 2.86
CA LYS A 57 15.14 0.33 3.08
C LYS A 57 16.38 1.19 2.84
N PHE A 58 16.26 2.26 2.08
CA PHE A 58 17.38 3.16 1.79
C PHE A 58 17.50 4.25 2.86
N PRO A 59 18.69 4.41 3.50
CA PRO A 59 18.88 5.44 4.50
C PRO A 59 18.72 6.86 3.97
N SER A 60 19.04 7.07 2.69
CA SER A 60 18.97 8.36 2.00
C SER A 60 17.65 8.63 1.29
N ALA A 61 16.64 7.77 1.49
CA ALA A 61 15.33 7.97 0.87
C ALA A 61 14.68 9.26 1.35
N THR A 62 14.19 10.03 0.39
CA THR A 62 13.52 11.30 0.61
C THR A 62 12.12 11.26 0.00
N LYS A 63 11.26 12.21 0.40
CA LYS A 63 9.97 12.46 -0.23
C LYS A 63 10.08 12.52 -1.76
N ASN A 64 11.06 13.28 -2.26
CA ASN A 64 11.25 13.50 -3.69
C ASN A 64 11.68 12.21 -4.43
N SER A 65 12.55 11.39 -3.84
CA SER A 65 12.93 10.11 -4.43
C SER A 65 11.73 9.17 -4.55
N PHE A 66 10.90 9.13 -3.51
CA PHE A 66 9.67 8.35 -3.50
C PHE A 66 8.67 8.82 -4.55
N LEU A 67 8.40 10.15 -4.61
CA LEU A 67 7.50 10.72 -5.61
C LEU A 67 7.96 10.46 -7.05
N ASN A 68 9.24 10.64 -7.32
CA ASN A 68 9.78 10.39 -8.66
C ASN A 68 9.63 8.92 -9.07
N LYS A 69 9.81 7.98 -8.14
CA LYS A 69 9.60 6.56 -8.42
C LYS A 69 8.13 6.23 -8.66
N ILE A 70 7.23 6.80 -7.86
CA ILE A 70 5.79 6.61 -8.08
C ILE A 70 5.40 7.17 -9.44
N ASP A 71 5.81 8.39 -9.77
CA ASP A 71 5.49 9.02 -11.04
C ASP A 71 6.01 8.20 -12.22
N SER A 72 7.22 7.68 -12.13
CA SER A 72 7.81 6.87 -13.21
C SER A 72 7.10 5.54 -13.42
N ASN A 73 6.58 4.93 -12.36
CA ASN A 73 6.00 3.59 -12.44
C ASN A 73 4.47 3.61 -12.58
N LEU A 74 3.80 4.62 -12.05
CA LEU A 74 2.33 4.71 -12.03
C LEU A 74 1.75 5.78 -12.95
N ALA A 75 2.57 6.45 -13.78
CA ALA A 75 2.12 7.50 -14.69
C ALA A 75 0.99 7.06 -15.64
N GLU A 76 0.99 5.81 -16.05
CA GLU A 76 -0.03 5.24 -16.96
C GLU A 76 -1.29 4.74 -16.22
N SER A 77 -1.28 4.73 -14.90
CA SER A 77 -2.43 4.27 -14.13
C SER A 77 -3.56 5.30 -14.16
N VAL A 78 -4.75 4.88 -14.56
CA VAL A 78 -5.96 5.74 -14.54
C VAL A 78 -6.41 6.12 -13.13
N VAL A 79 -5.89 5.42 -12.13
CA VAL A 79 -6.22 5.60 -10.70
C VAL A 79 -5.28 6.60 -10.02
N TYR A 80 -4.04 6.69 -10.51
CA TYR A 80 -3.03 7.60 -9.98
C TYR A 80 -3.03 8.93 -10.72
N SER A 81 -2.83 10.03 -10.01
CA SER A 81 -2.50 11.31 -10.61
C SER A 81 -1.62 12.13 -9.66
N LYS A 82 -0.61 12.79 -10.24
CA LYS A 82 0.23 13.74 -9.51
C LYS A 82 -0.44 15.11 -9.51
N ASP A 83 -0.39 15.80 -8.38
CA ASP A 83 -0.72 17.23 -8.36
C ASP A 83 0.44 18.02 -8.99
N LYS A 84 0.11 18.84 -9.99
CA LYS A 84 1.11 19.61 -10.74
C LYS A 84 1.65 20.81 -9.95
N THR A 85 0.93 21.23 -8.92
CA THR A 85 1.20 22.45 -8.15
C THR A 85 1.82 22.18 -6.80
N SER A 86 1.70 20.96 -6.30
CA SER A 86 2.18 20.55 -4.98
C SER A 86 2.87 19.18 -5.06
N ASP A 87 3.72 18.91 -4.06
CA ASP A 87 4.34 17.59 -3.92
C ASP A 87 3.36 16.54 -3.35
N LEU A 88 2.11 16.60 -3.78
CA LEU A 88 1.04 15.68 -3.36
C LEU A 88 0.69 14.75 -4.52
N PHE A 89 0.09 13.63 -4.20
CA PHE A 89 -0.47 12.73 -5.20
C PHE A 89 -1.89 12.32 -4.84
N VAL A 90 -2.66 11.96 -5.85
CA VAL A 90 -4.06 11.57 -5.70
C VAL A 90 -4.24 10.13 -6.13
N ILE A 91 -4.95 9.36 -5.33
CA ILE A 91 -5.44 8.03 -5.68
C ILE A 91 -6.96 8.08 -5.76
N LYS A 92 -7.51 7.62 -6.89
CA LYS A 92 -8.95 7.47 -7.08
C LYS A 92 -9.40 6.15 -6.47
N HIS A 93 -9.82 6.20 -5.20
CA HIS A 93 -10.43 5.06 -4.52
C HIS A 93 -11.87 4.83 -4.99
N PHE A 94 -12.43 3.69 -4.59
CA PHE A 94 -13.86 3.41 -4.83
C PHE A 94 -14.79 4.50 -4.30
N ALA A 95 -14.51 5.00 -3.10
CA ALA A 95 -15.32 6.05 -2.45
C ALA A 95 -15.08 7.46 -3.01
N GLY A 96 -14.06 7.64 -3.86
CA GLY A 96 -13.68 8.94 -4.43
C GLY A 96 -12.18 9.19 -4.42
N PRO A 97 -11.73 10.29 -5.02
CA PRO A 97 -10.33 10.67 -5.04
C PRO A 97 -9.87 11.14 -3.65
N VAL A 98 -8.71 10.63 -3.22
CA VAL A 98 -8.06 11.02 -1.97
C VAL A 98 -6.66 11.55 -2.28
N THR A 99 -6.36 12.74 -1.75
CA THR A 99 -5.05 13.36 -1.86
C THR A 99 -4.17 12.91 -0.70
N TYR A 100 -2.95 12.49 -1.02
CA TYR A 100 -1.96 12.01 -0.07
C TYR A 100 -0.75 12.93 -0.03
N ASP A 101 -0.29 13.20 1.19
CA ASP A 101 0.98 13.86 1.44
C ASP A 101 2.06 12.81 1.73
N PRO A 102 3.10 12.68 0.89
CA PRO A 102 4.15 11.69 1.07
C PRO A 102 5.18 12.06 2.14
N ASP A 103 5.13 13.25 2.71
CA ASP A 103 6.16 13.75 3.66
C ASP A 103 6.43 12.76 4.80
N LEU A 104 5.38 12.20 5.36
CA LEU A 104 5.50 11.29 6.49
C LEU A 104 5.43 9.80 6.09
N PHE A 105 5.26 9.47 4.79
CA PHE A 105 5.10 8.08 4.38
C PHE A 105 6.35 7.26 4.65
N ILE A 106 7.52 7.78 4.27
CA ILE A 106 8.80 7.09 4.49
C ILE A 106 9.05 6.94 5.99
N GLU A 107 8.90 8.01 6.75
CA GLU A 107 9.20 8.01 8.17
C GLU A 107 8.25 7.10 8.97
N LYS A 108 6.95 7.22 8.74
CA LYS A 108 5.93 6.39 9.42
C LYS A 108 6.02 4.90 9.07
N ASN A 109 6.54 4.57 7.89
CA ASN A 109 6.67 3.19 7.45
C ASN A 109 8.06 2.60 7.65
N ARG A 110 9.03 3.39 8.10
CA ARG A 110 10.28 2.86 8.64
C ARG A 110 9.95 2.13 9.95
N ASN A 111 9.85 0.81 9.87
CA ASN A 111 9.72 -0.05 11.05
C ASN A 111 11.05 -0.05 11.84
N PHE A 112 11.38 1.10 12.41
CA PHE A 112 12.55 1.25 13.23
C PHE A 112 12.14 1.22 14.70
N LEU A 113 12.51 0.13 15.37
CA LEU A 113 12.45 0.08 16.82
C LEU A 113 13.77 0.63 17.35
N SER A 114 13.72 1.64 18.23
CA SER A 114 14.95 2.16 18.82
C SER A 114 15.65 1.06 19.62
N PRO A 115 17.00 1.05 19.64
CA PRO A 115 17.76 0.08 20.41
C PRO A 115 17.36 0.05 21.89
N GLU A 116 17.00 1.20 22.46
CA GLU A 116 16.55 1.32 23.85
C GLU A 116 15.23 0.58 24.08
N VAL A 117 14.26 0.74 23.18
CA VAL A 117 12.98 0.01 23.27
C VAL A 117 13.21 -1.49 23.18
N ILE A 118 14.08 -1.92 22.26
CA ILE A 118 14.42 -3.35 22.14
C ILE A 118 15.10 -3.88 23.41
N ALA A 119 16.01 -3.10 24.00
CA ALA A 119 16.64 -3.47 25.25
C ALA A 119 15.63 -3.63 26.39
N ILE A 120 14.70 -2.69 26.54
CA ILE A 120 13.62 -2.74 27.53
C ILE A 120 12.74 -3.97 27.32
N MET A 121 12.37 -4.26 26.06
CA MET A 121 11.53 -5.43 25.75
C MET A 121 12.27 -6.75 26.05
N ARG A 122 13.58 -6.81 25.82
CA ARG A 122 14.42 -7.97 26.16
C ARG A 122 14.57 -8.19 27.67
N ASP A 123 14.49 -7.11 28.44
CA ASP A 123 14.56 -7.16 29.91
C ASP A 123 13.17 -7.25 30.58
N SER A 124 12.13 -7.43 29.77
CA SER A 124 10.76 -7.58 30.28
C SER A 124 10.64 -8.71 31.28
N SER A 125 9.83 -8.52 32.32
CA SER A 125 9.44 -9.58 33.27
C SER A 125 8.47 -10.60 32.61
N ASP A 126 7.83 -10.24 31.53
CA ASP A 126 6.96 -11.12 30.77
C ASP A 126 7.78 -12.00 29.81
N ASN A 127 7.70 -13.31 29.99
CA ASN A 127 8.45 -14.29 29.22
C ASN A 127 8.07 -14.31 27.73
N ILE A 128 6.82 -13.99 27.38
CA ILE A 128 6.35 -13.95 25.99
C ILE A 128 6.98 -12.74 25.29
N VAL A 129 6.93 -11.57 25.92
CA VAL A 129 7.55 -10.35 25.39
C VAL A 129 9.05 -10.58 25.20
N LYS A 130 9.74 -11.08 26.23
CA LYS A 130 11.16 -11.40 26.17
C LYS A 130 11.50 -12.34 25.01
N PHE A 131 10.72 -13.40 24.83
CA PHE A 131 10.92 -14.37 23.76
C PHE A 131 10.74 -13.76 22.36
N LEU A 132 9.74 -12.90 22.16
CA LEU A 132 9.48 -12.23 20.88
C LEU A 132 10.64 -11.32 20.43
N PHE A 133 11.39 -10.75 21.39
CA PHE A 133 12.50 -9.85 21.11
C PHE A 133 13.89 -10.51 21.17
N THR A 134 13.97 -11.83 21.28
CA THR A 134 15.26 -12.57 21.27
C THR A 134 15.93 -12.63 19.89
N CYS A 135 15.17 -12.38 18.80
CA CYS A 135 15.73 -12.41 17.46
C CYS A 135 16.85 -11.37 17.27
N PRO A 136 17.91 -11.71 16.53
CA PRO A 136 18.99 -10.76 16.26
C PRO A 136 18.46 -9.58 15.42
N LEU A 137 19.07 -8.41 15.65
CA LEU A 137 18.83 -7.23 14.84
C LEU A 137 19.62 -7.31 13.55
N SER A 138 18.98 -6.95 12.43
CA SER A 138 19.68 -6.71 11.18
C SER A 138 20.55 -5.45 11.28
N SER A 139 21.48 -5.27 10.33
CA SER A 139 22.28 -4.05 10.22
C SER A 139 21.44 -2.75 10.10
N THR A 140 20.18 -2.88 9.74
CA THR A 140 19.21 -1.78 9.62
C THR A 140 18.33 -1.62 10.86
N GLY A 141 18.61 -2.31 11.97
CA GLY A 141 17.84 -2.23 13.22
C GLY A 141 16.50 -2.96 13.21
N ARG A 142 16.24 -3.83 12.22
CA ARG A 142 15.03 -4.66 12.16
C ARG A 142 15.26 -5.99 12.86
N LEU A 143 14.21 -6.52 13.51
CA LEU A 143 14.23 -7.90 13.98
C LEU A 143 14.31 -8.85 12.77
N SER A 144 15.35 -9.67 12.73
CA SER A 144 15.59 -10.61 11.65
C SER A 144 14.88 -11.92 11.96
N ASN A 145 13.92 -12.30 11.13
CA ASN A 145 13.47 -13.68 11.11
C ASN A 145 14.57 -14.53 10.45
N ARG A 146 14.98 -15.59 11.13
CA ARG A 146 15.84 -16.62 10.53
C ARG A 146 15.07 -17.44 9.51
#